data_e434bc1cd2ee0f623dcc43a212ee1385
#
_entry.id   e434bc1cd2ee0f623dcc43a212ee1385
#
_cell.length_a   1.000
_cell.length_b   1.000
_cell.length_c   1.000
_cell.angle_alpha   90.00
_cell.angle_beta   90.00
_cell.angle_gamma   90.00
#
_symmetry.space_group_name_H-M   'P 1'
#
loop_
_entity.id
_entity.type
_entity.pdbx_description
1 polymer ?
#
loop_
_entity_poly.entity_id
_entity_poly.type
_entity_poly.pdbx_seq_one_letter_code
_entity_poly.pdbx_strand_id
1 'polypeptide(L)'
;CLHCGSDCSSSEVTPDMPAEDFLRVIDQSVTPHVDPHKVLIIISGGEPLMRMDLAEVGAALKQRGYPWGMVTNGLALTEKRFGELLAAGLRSIAISFDGLELDHNWLRQHPLAFEGATRAIKLAASLQRSDLQPGGRSSGEADLQHSALVWDVVTCVNQRTIHQLDDMQQ
;
A
#
# COMPACT_ATOMS: atom_id res chain seq x y z
N CYS A 1 8.43 12.00 9.12
CA CYS A 1 7.55 12.97 8.42
C CYS A 1 7.10 14.04 9.40
N LEU A 2 7.06 15.31 8.97
CA LEU A 2 6.72 16.44 9.84
C LEU A 2 5.26 16.47 10.30
N HIS A 3 4.37 15.81 9.59
CA HIS A 3 2.93 15.74 9.88
C HIS A 3 2.48 14.41 10.50
N CYS A 4 3.43 13.51 10.79
CA CYS A 4 3.10 12.20 11.34
C CYS A 4 2.52 12.35 12.75
N GLY A 5 1.32 11.78 12.97
CA GLY A 5 0.70 11.75 14.30
C GLY A 5 1.30 10.69 15.24
N SER A 6 2.13 9.79 14.70
CA SER A 6 2.85 8.77 15.46
C SER A 6 4.28 9.24 15.70
N ASP A 7 4.77 9.12 16.92
CA ASP A 7 6.19 9.31 17.20
C ASP A 7 6.99 8.11 16.65
N CYS A 8 7.42 8.23 15.40
CA CYS A 8 8.28 7.25 14.75
C CYS A 8 9.76 7.54 15.02
N SER A 9 10.10 8.06 16.21
CA SER A 9 11.47 8.27 16.60
C SER A 9 12.15 6.93 16.87
N SER A 10 13.42 6.82 16.46
CA SER A 10 14.25 5.63 16.67
C SER A 10 14.79 5.48 18.10
N SER A 11 14.30 6.28 19.04
CA SER A 11 14.80 6.32 20.42
C SER A 11 14.45 5.08 21.24
N GLU A 12 13.37 4.39 20.87
CA GLU A 12 13.03 3.08 21.46
C GLU A 12 12.75 2.09 20.33
N VAL A 13 13.62 1.10 20.19
CA VAL A 13 13.41 0.00 19.22
C VAL A 13 12.45 -0.99 19.84
N THR A 14 11.15 -0.77 19.65
CA THR A 14 10.18 -1.82 19.86
C THR A 14 10.22 -2.74 18.62
N PRO A 15 10.52 -4.04 18.79
CA PRO A 15 10.54 -4.94 17.66
C PRO A 15 9.16 -5.04 17.02
N ASP A 16 9.12 -5.22 15.70
CA ASP A 16 7.87 -5.51 14.99
C ASP A 16 7.17 -6.72 15.57
N MET A 17 5.84 -6.67 15.62
CA MET A 17 5.04 -7.84 16.01
C MET A 17 5.37 -9.00 15.07
N PRO A 18 5.70 -10.22 15.56
CA PRO A 18 5.88 -11.39 14.72
C PRO A 18 4.65 -11.64 13.85
N ALA A 19 4.86 -12.08 12.59
CA ALA A 19 3.76 -12.36 11.66
C ALA A 19 2.75 -13.38 12.23
N GLU A 20 3.26 -14.40 12.91
CA GLU A 20 2.46 -15.44 13.56
C GLU A 20 1.55 -14.89 14.66
N ASP A 21 2.02 -13.90 15.44
CA ASP A 21 1.21 -13.27 16.48
C ASP A 21 0.10 -12.41 15.87
N PHE A 22 0.41 -11.66 14.82
CA PHE A 22 -0.58 -10.91 14.05
C PHE A 22 -1.66 -11.85 13.47
N LEU A 23 -1.24 -12.91 12.79
CA LEU A 23 -2.16 -13.87 12.17
C LEU A 23 -2.99 -14.61 13.23
N ARG A 24 -2.43 -14.91 14.41
CA ARG A 24 -3.16 -15.48 15.52
C ARG A 24 -4.27 -14.54 16.03
N VAL A 25 -4.00 -13.23 16.11
CA VAL A 25 -5.05 -12.24 16.45
C VAL A 25 -6.16 -12.23 15.40
N ILE A 26 -5.81 -12.27 14.12
CA ILE A 26 -6.81 -12.38 13.04
C ILE A 26 -7.66 -13.63 13.23
N ASP A 27 -7.04 -14.79 13.41
CA ASP A 27 -7.74 -16.07 13.52
C ASP A 27 -8.64 -16.17 14.76
N GLN A 28 -8.18 -15.67 15.91
CA GLN A 28 -8.87 -15.84 17.18
C GLN A 28 -9.84 -14.72 17.52
N SER A 29 -9.55 -13.48 17.08
CA SER A 29 -10.30 -12.30 17.52
C SER A 29 -11.09 -11.61 16.41
N VAL A 30 -10.78 -11.86 15.14
CA VAL A 30 -11.46 -11.23 14.00
C VAL A 30 -12.34 -12.24 13.26
N THR A 31 -11.74 -13.32 12.78
CA THR A 31 -12.43 -14.34 11.96
C THR A 31 -13.71 -14.91 12.58
N PRO A 32 -13.83 -15.12 13.90
CA PRO A 32 -15.09 -15.61 14.49
C PRO A 32 -16.29 -14.65 14.36
N HIS A 33 -16.02 -13.37 14.06
CA HIS A 33 -17.04 -12.31 14.09
C HIS A 33 -17.35 -11.71 12.71
N VAL A 34 -16.60 -12.05 11.67
CA VAL A 34 -16.74 -11.46 10.34
C VAL A 34 -16.64 -12.49 9.22
N ASP A 35 -17.24 -12.17 8.08
CA ASP A 35 -16.97 -12.87 6.83
C ASP A 35 -15.65 -12.33 6.24
N PRO A 36 -14.58 -13.14 6.14
CA PRO A 36 -13.28 -12.68 5.64
C PRO A 36 -13.35 -12.00 4.28
N HIS A 37 -14.23 -12.48 3.38
CA HIS A 37 -14.37 -11.91 2.03
C HIS A 37 -14.98 -10.50 2.01
N LYS A 38 -15.57 -10.04 3.11
CA LYS A 38 -16.21 -8.73 3.25
C LYS A 38 -15.36 -7.73 4.04
N VAL A 39 -14.16 -8.12 4.47
CA VAL A 39 -13.27 -7.27 5.28
C VAL A 39 -11.95 -7.09 4.55
N LEU A 40 -11.62 -5.86 4.21
CA LEU A 40 -10.31 -5.49 3.67
C LEU A 40 -9.34 -5.20 4.81
N ILE A 41 -8.25 -5.95 4.88
CA ILE A 41 -7.17 -5.68 5.84
C ILE A 41 -6.20 -4.67 5.24
N ILE A 42 -6.08 -3.50 5.83
CA ILE A 42 -5.11 -2.48 5.40
C ILE A 42 -3.90 -2.50 6.34
N ILE A 43 -2.74 -2.81 5.78
CA ILE A 43 -1.47 -2.76 6.49
C ILE A 43 -0.90 -1.34 6.37
N SER A 44 -0.72 -0.71 7.51
CA SER A 44 -0.10 0.61 7.61
C SER A 44 0.84 0.63 8.82
N GLY A 45 1.29 1.79 9.25
CA GLY A 45 2.18 1.94 10.41
C GLY A 45 3.27 2.94 10.12
N GLY A 46 4.55 2.64 10.43
CA GLY A 46 5.67 3.43 9.94
C GLY A 46 5.73 3.39 8.43
N GLU A 47 6.29 2.32 7.89
CA GLU A 47 6.31 2.02 6.46
C GLU A 47 6.23 0.49 6.27
N PRO A 48 5.15 -0.04 5.70
CA PRO A 48 4.96 -1.48 5.54
C PRO A 48 6.05 -2.16 4.71
N LEU A 49 6.61 -1.47 3.72
CA LEU A 49 7.65 -2.03 2.85
C LEU A 49 8.99 -2.29 3.56
N MET A 50 9.19 -1.75 4.77
CA MET A 50 10.35 -2.06 5.61
C MET A 50 10.22 -3.45 6.24
N ARG A 51 9.02 -4.02 6.28
CA ARG A 51 8.78 -5.35 6.80
C ARG A 51 9.20 -6.41 5.76
N MET A 52 10.17 -7.24 6.10
CA MET A 52 10.75 -8.22 5.16
C MET A 52 9.77 -9.35 4.82
N ASP A 53 8.94 -9.77 5.77
CA ASP A 53 7.95 -10.84 5.65
C ASP A 53 6.56 -10.37 5.18
N LEU A 54 6.45 -9.12 4.68
CA LEU A 54 5.18 -8.54 4.24
C LEU A 54 4.46 -9.40 3.18
N ALA A 55 5.20 -9.96 2.23
CA ALA A 55 4.62 -10.82 1.20
C ALA A 55 4.08 -12.14 1.79
N GLU A 56 4.76 -12.70 2.78
CA GLU A 56 4.33 -13.92 3.48
C GLU A 56 3.06 -13.65 4.29
N VAL A 57 3.00 -12.51 5.00
CA VAL A 57 1.81 -12.05 5.72
C VAL A 57 0.64 -11.86 4.75
N GLY A 58 0.88 -11.20 3.61
CA GLY A 58 -0.13 -10.99 2.57
C GLY A 58 -0.68 -12.30 2.01
N ALA A 59 0.20 -13.25 1.68
CA ALA A 59 -0.19 -14.58 1.21
C ALA A 59 -1.02 -15.34 2.26
N ALA A 60 -0.65 -15.23 3.53
CA ALA A 60 -1.38 -15.86 4.63
C ALA A 60 -2.78 -15.24 4.84
N LEU A 61 -2.93 -13.93 4.66
CA LEU A 61 -4.24 -13.26 4.67
C LEU A 61 -5.11 -13.71 3.50
N LYS A 62 -4.54 -13.77 2.29
CA LYS A 62 -5.21 -14.28 1.08
C LYS A 62 -5.73 -15.72 1.28
N GLN A 63 -4.91 -16.62 1.86
CA GLN A 63 -5.30 -17.99 2.16
C GLN A 63 -6.48 -18.08 3.13
N ARG A 64 -6.64 -17.11 4.02
CA ARG A 64 -7.74 -16.97 4.96
C ARG A 64 -8.98 -16.30 4.36
N GLY A 65 -8.93 -15.92 3.08
CA GLY A 65 -10.02 -15.25 2.38
C GLY A 65 -10.08 -13.74 2.58
N TYR A 66 -9.11 -13.14 3.27
CA TYR A 66 -9.05 -11.69 3.45
C TYR A 66 -8.40 -11.01 2.24
N PRO A 67 -9.12 -10.13 1.51
CA PRO A 67 -8.45 -9.15 0.66
C PRO A 67 -7.60 -8.23 1.55
N TRP A 68 -6.42 -7.86 1.06
CA TRP A 68 -5.54 -6.97 1.81
C TRP A 68 -4.95 -5.87 0.95
N GLY A 69 -4.59 -4.79 1.60
CA GLY A 69 -3.97 -3.63 0.98
C GLY A 69 -2.94 -2.99 1.89
N MET A 70 -2.31 -1.92 1.41
CA MET A 70 -1.35 -1.17 2.22
C MET A 70 -1.39 0.33 1.92
N VAL A 71 -0.91 1.12 2.90
CA VAL A 71 -0.59 2.54 2.73
C VAL A 71 0.92 2.67 2.79
N THR A 72 1.54 3.28 1.77
CA THR A 72 2.99 3.36 1.65
C THR A 72 3.46 4.74 1.21
N ASN A 73 4.68 5.11 1.61
CA ASN A 73 5.39 6.27 1.06
C ASN A 73 6.03 5.99 -0.32
N GLY A 74 6.02 4.74 -0.79
CA GLY A 74 6.52 4.32 -2.09
C GLY A 74 8.04 4.25 -2.23
N LEU A 75 8.80 4.70 -1.24
CA LEU A 75 10.26 4.84 -1.34
C LEU A 75 10.96 3.50 -1.61
N ALA A 76 10.55 2.45 -0.92
CA ALA A 76 11.10 1.10 -1.05
C ALA A 76 10.36 0.22 -2.07
N LEU A 77 9.36 0.75 -2.81
CA LEU A 77 8.62 -0.02 -3.80
C LEU A 77 9.43 -0.12 -5.10
N THR A 78 9.98 -1.28 -5.35
CA THR A 78 10.59 -1.65 -6.64
C THR A 78 9.61 -2.46 -7.47
N GLU A 79 9.83 -2.57 -8.79
CA GLU A 79 9.02 -3.42 -9.68
C GLU A 79 8.99 -4.88 -9.22
N LYS A 80 10.16 -5.42 -8.83
CA LYS A 80 10.27 -6.77 -8.28
C LYS A 80 9.42 -6.93 -7.01
N ARG A 81 9.58 -6.02 -6.04
CA ARG A 81 8.83 -6.06 -4.78
C ARG A 81 7.33 -5.94 -5.00
N PHE A 82 6.93 -5.07 -5.93
CA PHE A 82 5.54 -4.92 -6.29
C PHE A 82 4.95 -6.20 -6.89
N GLY A 83 5.67 -6.86 -7.81
CA GLY A 83 5.28 -8.16 -8.37
C GLY A 83 5.12 -9.24 -7.29
N GLU A 84 6.04 -9.31 -6.31
CA GLU A 84 5.95 -10.23 -5.17
C GLU A 84 4.67 -9.98 -4.33
N LEU A 85 4.35 -8.72 -4.05
CA LEU A 85 3.16 -8.35 -3.28
C LEU A 85 1.86 -8.64 -4.04
N LEU A 86 1.83 -8.41 -5.35
CA LEU A 86 0.68 -8.78 -6.20
C LEU A 86 0.46 -10.29 -6.21
N ALA A 87 1.53 -11.08 -6.35
CA ALA A 87 1.45 -12.55 -6.27
C ALA A 87 0.94 -13.00 -4.88
N ALA A 88 1.34 -12.31 -3.82
CA ALA A 88 0.85 -12.51 -2.45
C ALA A 88 -0.61 -12.05 -2.24
N GLY A 89 -1.26 -11.47 -3.24
CA GLY A 89 -2.66 -11.10 -3.20
C GLY A 89 -2.95 -9.67 -2.79
N LEU A 90 -2.00 -8.74 -2.97
CA LEU A 90 -2.24 -7.30 -2.80
C LEU A 90 -3.41 -6.84 -3.69
N ARG A 91 -4.43 -6.21 -3.09
CA ARG A 91 -5.66 -5.75 -3.77
C ARG A 91 -5.84 -4.25 -3.71
N SER A 92 -5.21 -3.58 -2.75
CA SER A 92 -5.32 -2.14 -2.61
C SER A 92 -3.97 -1.54 -2.22
N ILE A 93 -3.61 -0.42 -2.83
CA ILE A 93 -2.43 0.34 -2.45
C ILE A 93 -2.76 1.83 -2.47
N ALA A 94 -2.57 2.48 -1.33
CA ALA A 94 -2.63 3.93 -1.21
C ALA A 94 -1.21 4.49 -1.14
N ILE A 95 -0.87 5.39 -2.07
CA ILE A 95 0.47 5.98 -2.16
C ILE A 95 0.41 7.40 -1.65
N SER A 96 1.25 7.70 -0.66
CA SER A 96 1.32 9.02 -0.08
C SER A 96 2.06 10.01 -0.99
N PHE A 97 1.39 11.11 -1.36
CA PHE A 97 1.95 12.14 -2.24
C PHE A 97 1.44 13.53 -1.84
N ASP A 98 2.26 14.35 -1.18
CA ASP A 98 1.80 15.53 -0.44
C ASP A 98 2.14 16.88 -1.08
N GLY A 99 2.77 16.91 -2.23
CA GLY A 99 3.17 18.15 -2.91
C GLY A 99 4.18 17.89 -4.01
N LEU A 100 4.63 18.94 -4.67
CA LEU A 100 5.72 18.89 -5.62
C LEU A 100 7.05 18.58 -4.91
N GLU A 101 8.09 18.26 -5.66
CA GLU A 101 9.33 17.65 -5.19
C GLU A 101 9.90 18.28 -3.91
N LEU A 102 10.11 19.61 -3.93
CA LEU A 102 10.72 20.30 -2.79
C LEU A 102 9.89 20.19 -1.50
N ASP A 103 8.58 20.37 -1.63
CA ASP A 103 7.67 20.38 -0.49
C ASP A 103 7.33 18.97 -0.01
N HIS A 104 7.19 18.02 -0.93
CA HIS A 104 7.03 16.61 -0.60
C HIS A 104 8.26 16.08 0.17
N ASN A 105 9.47 16.29 -0.38
CA ASN A 105 10.71 15.87 0.26
C ASN A 105 10.93 16.52 1.63
N TRP A 106 10.59 17.81 1.75
CA TRP A 106 10.64 18.53 3.04
C TRP A 106 9.66 17.93 4.05
N LEU A 107 8.40 17.69 3.66
CA LEU A 107 7.37 17.16 4.56
C LEU A 107 7.68 15.73 5.00
N ARG A 108 8.18 14.91 4.08
CA ARG A 108 8.55 13.51 4.32
C ARG A 108 9.92 13.34 4.97
N GLN A 109 10.73 14.42 5.05
CA GLN A 109 12.08 14.42 5.63
C GLN A 109 13.02 13.42 4.91
N HIS A 110 12.87 13.29 3.59
CA HIS A 110 13.73 12.39 2.81
C HIS A 110 13.94 12.96 1.39
N PRO A 111 15.20 13.05 0.90
CA PRO A 111 15.52 13.71 -0.38
C PRO A 111 14.96 12.99 -1.62
N LEU A 112 14.66 11.71 -1.52
CA LEU A 112 14.15 10.88 -2.62
C LEU A 112 12.67 10.49 -2.43
N ALA A 113 11.94 11.12 -1.51
CA ALA A 113 10.56 10.74 -1.22
C ALA A 113 9.65 10.97 -2.44
N PHE A 114 9.80 12.09 -3.13
CA PHE A 114 9.04 12.43 -4.33
C PHE A 114 9.31 11.45 -5.49
N GLU A 115 10.57 11.13 -5.73
CA GLU A 115 10.96 10.17 -6.75
C GLU A 115 10.38 8.79 -6.45
N GLY A 116 10.48 8.33 -5.19
CA GLY A 116 9.93 7.05 -4.75
C GLY A 116 8.42 6.96 -4.93
N ALA A 117 7.68 7.98 -4.48
CA ALA A 117 6.23 8.05 -4.64
C ALA A 117 5.81 8.11 -6.11
N THR A 118 6.47 8.95 -6.94
CA THR A 118 6.21 9.05 -8.38
C THR A 118 6.45 7.71 -9.09
N ARG A 119 7.53 7.00 -8.75
CA ARG A 119 7.81 5.67 -9.29
C ARG A 119 6.71 4.67 -8.89
N ALA A 120 6.28 4.68 -7.63
CA ALA A 120 5.21 3.82 -7.13
C ALA A 120 3.88 4.07 -7.87
N ILE A 121 3.50 5.33 -8.08
CA ILE A 121 2.31 5.73 -8.85
C ILE A 121 2.40 5.20 -10.28
N LYS A 122 3.54 5.37 -10.95
CA LYS A 122 3.75 4.87 -12.33
C LYS A 122 3.63 3.35 -12.41
N LEU A 123 4.15 2.61 -11.44
CA LEU A 123 4.02 1.16 -11.36
C LEU A 123 2.56 0.75 -11.18
N ALA A 124 1.81 1.37 -10.27
CA ALA A 124 0.41 1.06 -10.06
C ALA A 124 -0.45 1.38 -11.31
N ALA A 125 -0.22 2.55 -11.94
CA ALA A 125 -0.93 2.97 -13.15
C ALA A 125 -0.64 2.08 -14.37
N SER A 126 0.56 1.48 -14.47
CA SER A 126 0.93 0.61 -15.58
C SER A 126 0.10 -0.68 -15.62
N LEU A 127 -0.28 -1.22 -14.47
CA LEU A 127 -1.11 -2.42 -14.38
C LEU A 127 -2.54 -2.16 -14.88
N GLN A 128 -3.12 -1.02 -14.55
CA GLN A 128 -4.47 -0.66 -14.97
C GLN A 128 -4.59 -0.53 -16.49
N ARG A 129 -3.51 -0.13 -17.17
CA ARG A 129 -3.48 -0.04 -18.64
C ARG A 129 -3.42 -1.41 -19.33
N SER A 130 -2.78 -2.39 -18.73
CA SER A 130 -2.72 -3.76 -19.28
C SER A 130 -4.08 -4.45 -19.22
N ASP A 131 -4.90 -4.17 -18.22
CA ASP A 131 -6.25 -4.74 -18.05
C ASP A 131 -7.28 -4.12 -19.01
N LEU A 132 -6.99 -2.95 -19.59
CA LEU A 132 -7.86 -2.23 -20.53
C LEU A 132 -7.63 -2.60 -22.01
N GLN A 133 -6.66 -3.47 -22.34
CA GLN A 133 -6.45 -3.88 -23.73
C GLN A 133 -7.55 -4.83 -24.20
N PRO A 134 -8.17 -4.57 -25.39
CA PRO A 134 -9.23 -5.41 -25.93
C PRO A 134 -8.66 -6.75 -26.40
N GLY A 135 -8.80 -7.78 -25.60
CA GLY A 135 -8.33 -9.14 -25.88
C GLY A 135 -8.26 -10.06 -24.66
N GLY A 136 -8.38 -9.54 -23.46
CA GLY A 136 -8.20 -10.29 -22.22
C GLY A 136 -9.47 -10.70 -21.47
N ARG A 137 -10.66 -10.67 -22.11
CA ARG A 137 -11.88 -11.17 -21.46
C ARG A 137 -12.04 -12.67 -21.73
N SER A 138 -11.62 -13.51 -20.80
CA SER A 138 -12.14 -14.87 -20.71
C SER A 138 -13.51 -14.80 -20.00
N SER A 139 -14.55 -15.21 -20.73
CA SER A 139 -15.89 -15.37 -20.23
C SER A 139 -15.97 -16.64 -19.36
N GLY A 140 -16.07 -16.46 -18.04
CA GLY A 140 -16.29 -17.58 -17.12
C GLY A 140 -16.46 -17.10 -15.70
N GLU A 141 -17.50 -17.51 -15.03
CA GLU A 141 -17.91 -17.21 -13.64
C GLU A 141 -16.91 -17.63 -12.54
N ALA A 142 -15.66 -17.93 -12.88
CA ALA A 142 -14.65 -18.46 -11.93
C ALA A 142 -13.54 -17.47 -11.56
N ASP A 143 -13.57 -16.21 -11.99
CA ASP A 143 -12.38 -15.36 -11.94
C ASP A 143 -12.46 -14.14 -10.98
N LEU A 144 -12.98 -14.37 -9.77
CA LEU A 144 -12.77 -13.45 -8.64
C LEU A 144 -11.30 -13.38 -8.20
N GLN A 145 -10.42 -14.19 -8.80
CA GLN A 145 -8.97 -14.20 -8.49
C GLN A 145 -8.18 -13.12 -9.23
N HIS A 146 -8.73 -12.51 -10.27
CA HIS A 146 -8.10 -11.45 -11.06
C HIS A 146 -8.84 -10.11 -10.95
N SER A 147 -9.37 -9.77 -9.78
CA SER A 147 -9.88 -8.42 -9.59
C SER A 147 -8.72 -7.43 -9.67
N ALA A 148 -8.88 -6.43 -10.54
CA ALA A 148 -7.89 -5.36 -10.74
C ALA A 148 -7.42 -4.76 -9.42
N LEU A 149 -6.13 -4.40 -9.33
CA LEU A 149 -5.59 -3.66 -8.21
C LEU A 149 -6.34 -2.31 -8.10
N VAL A 150 -6.89 -2.03 -6.94
CA VAL A 150 -7.39 -0.69 -6.60
C VAL A 150 -6.23 0.12 -6.06
N TRP A 151 -5.98 1.28 -6.65
CA TRP A 151 -4.93 2.17 -6.15
C TRP A 151 -5.42 3.61 -6.10
N ASP A 152 -4.92 4.35 -5.14
CA ASP A 152 -5.18 5.77 -4.96
C ASP A 152 -3.94 6.53 -4.47
N VAL A 153 -4.06 7.84 -4.48
CA VAL A 153 -3.06 8.77 -3.95
C VAL A 153 -3.66 9.49 -2.77
N VAL A 154 -2.99 9.43 -1.63
CA VAL A 154 -3.40 10.12 -0.41
C VAL A 154 -2.50 11.33 -0.19
N THR A 155 -3.13 12.49 -0.04
CA THR A 155 -2.45 13.78 0.13
C THR A 155 -2.81 14.40 1.47
N CYS A 156 -1.80 14.72 2.27
CA CYS A 156 -1.96 15.55 3.47
C CYS A 156 -1.90 17.02 3.09
N VAL A 157 -3.06 17.64 2.87
CA VAL A 157 -3.16 19.05 2.48
C VAL A 157 -2.78 19.95 3.65
N ASN A 158 -1.87 20.88 3.42
CA ASN A 158 -1.42 21.86 4.40
C ASN A 158 -1.21 23.23 3.74
N GLN A 159 -0.98 24.28 4.55
CA GLN A 159 -0.83 25.65 4.04
C GLN A 159 0.30 25.82 3.03
N ARG A 160 1.33 24.99 3.10
CA ARG A 160 2.49 25.04 2.20
C ARG A 160 2.22 24.40 0.84
N THR A 161 1.34 23.39 0.78
CA THR A 161 1.12 22.60 -0.44
C THR A 161 -0.24 22.80 -1.09
N ILE A 162 -1.18 23.48 -0.43
CA ILE A 162 -2.56 23.63 -0.92
C ILE A 162 -2.63 24.30 -2.32
N HIS A 163 -1.71 25.18 -2.62
CA HIS A 163 -1.65 25.88 -3.92
C HIS A 163 -1.07 25.00 -5.05
N GLN A 164 -0.58 23.81 -4.74
CA GLN A 164 0.03 22.88 -5.70
C GLN A 164 -0.94 21.79 -6.18
N LEU A 165 -2.18 21.75 -5.65
CA LEU A 165 -3.11 20.65 -5.94
C LEU A 165 -3.41 20.48 -7.42
N ASP A 166 -3.55 21.58 -8.17
CA ASP A 166 -3.80 21.55 -9.61
C ASP A 166 -2.58 21.00 -10.38
N ASP A 167 -1.37 21.35 -9.96
CA ASP A 167 -0.13 20.89 -10.58
C ASP A 167 0.15 19.41 -10.26
N MET A 168 -0.30 18.92 -9.12
CA MET A 168 -0.16 17.51 -8.71
C MET A 168 -1.05 16.56 -9.51
N GLN A 169 -2.06 17.07 -10.22
CA GLN A 169 -2.99 16.26 -11.03
C GLN A 169 -2.49 16.04 -12.48
N GLN A 170 -1.43 16.69 -12.89
CA GLN A 170 -0.81 16.56 -14.21
C GLN A 170 0.23 15.44 -14.24
#